data_8747c72f069350327d117ef478ea9022
#
_entry.id   8747c72f069350327d117ef478ea9022
#
_cell.length_a   1.000
_cell.length_b   1.000
_cell.length_c   1.000
_cell.angle_alpha   90.00
_cell.angle_beta   90.00
_cell.angle_gamma   90.00
#
_symmetry.space_group_name_H-M   'P 1'
#
loop_
_entity.id
_entity.type
_entity.pdbx_description
1 polymer ?
#
loop_
_entity_poly.entity_id
_entity_poly.type
_entity_poly.pdbx_seq_one_letter_code
_entity_poly.pdbx_strand_id
1 'polypeptide(L)'
;PHLASSAASDVYKRQSSKIAFISSDQGGMDIEDVAKNNPKKIITTKINLDDKISDKDCEKIVEIFNLSLDAKKQAINLIKSIYKMFIDVDANLVEINPLILTKENKIICLDAKMSFDDNALFRNPEILNLRDLNEEEETEIEASKHGLSYIKLEGSIGCMVNGAGLAMATMDIIKLYGEEPANFLDVGGGLSLIHI
;
A
#
# COMPACT_ATOMS: atom_id res chain seq x y z
N PRO A 1 -24.19 -7.89 -1.48
CA PRO A 1 -22.94 -8.52 -1.09
C PRO A 1 -21.82 -7.49 -1.20
N HIS A 2 -21.04 -7.41 -0.14
CA HIS A 2 -19.86 -6.55 -0.11
C HIS A 2 -18.69 -7.34 -0.70
N LEU A 3 -17.92 -6.69 -1.56
CA LEU A 3 -16.71 -7.25 -2.15
C LEU A 3 -15.55 -6.44 -1.58
N ALA A 4 -14.50 -7.07 -1.11
CA ALA A 4 -13.27 -6.38 -0.74
C ALA A 4 -12.25 -6.60 -1.84
N SER A 5 -11.59 -5.54 -2.28
CA SER A 5 -10.38 -5.67 -3.07
C SER A 5 -9.36 -4.70 -2.52
N SER A 6 -8.20 -5.19 -2.15
CA SER A 6 -7.05 -4.35 -1.88
C SER A 6 -5.95 -4.66 -2.89
N ALA A 7 -5.42 -3.63 -3.53
CA ALA A 7 -4.21 -3.72 -4.33
C ALA A 7 -3.08 -3.20 -3.46
N ALA A 8 -2.47 -4.10 -2.67
CA ALA A 8 -1.32 -3.77 -1.87
C ALA A 8 -0.04 -4.02 -2.68
N SER A 9 0.73 -2.96 -2.91
CA SER A 9 2.12 -3.05 -3.35
C SER A 9 3.00 -2.72 -2.16
N ASP A 10 3.16 -3.68 -1.29
CA ASP A 10 3.99 -3.54 -0.11
C ASP A 10 5.50 -3.60 -0.46
N VAL A 11 6.36 -3.39 0.54
CA VAL A 11 7.84 -3.40 0.59
C VAL A 11 8.53 -4.42 -0.33
N TYR A 12 7.83 -5.44 -0.78
CA TYR A 12 8.23 -6.39 -1.82
C TYR A 12 8.51 -5.76 -3.20
N LYS A 13 8.12 -4.49 -3.45
CA LYS A 13 8.41 -3.79 -4.70
C LYS A 13 9.91 -3.73 -5.00
N ARG A 14 10.74 -3.62 -3.99
CA ARG A 14 12.21 -3.51 -4.14
C ARG A 14 12.90 -4.85 -4.40
N GLN A 15 12.31 -5.98 -3.96
CA GLN A 15 12.91 -7.30 -4.12
C GLN A 15 12.33 -8.12 -5.28
N SER A 16 11.09 -7.89 -5.68
CA SER A 16 10.41 -8.72 -6.68
C SER A 16 9.99 -7.99 -7.95
N SER A 17 10.06 -6.65 -8.01
CA SER A 17 9.60 -5.81 -9.14
C SER A 17 8.19 -6.20 -9.63
N LYS A 18 7.26 -6.48 -8.71
CA LYS A 18 5.90 -6.95 -9.00
C LYS A 18 4.84 -6.14 -8.28
N ILE A 19 3.72 -5.91 -8.96
CA ILE A 19 2.50 -5.41 -8.35
C ILE A 19 1.67 -6.62 -7.91
N ALA A 20 1.25 -6.64 -6.64
CA ALA A 20 0.38 -7.68 -6.12
C ALA A 20 -1.06 -7.16 -6.03
N PHE A 21 -1.99 -7.85 -6.68
CA PHE A 21 -3.42 -7.68 -6.46
C PHE A 21 -3.88 -8.72 -5.45
N ILE A 22 -4.47 -8.26 -4.36
CA ILE A 22 -5.05 -9.09 -3.31
C ILE A 22 -6.56 -8.86 -3.35
N SER A 23 -7.33 -9.89 -3.61
CA SER A 23 -8.79 -9.82 -3.69
C SER A 23 -9.44 -10.79 -2.71
N SER A 24 -10.53 -10.36 -2.07
CA SER A 24 -11.30 -11.14 -1.11
C SER A 24 -12.81 -10.91 -1.31
N ASP A 25 -13.61 -11.93 -1.04
CA ASP A 25 -15.07 -11.84 -0.99
C ASP A 25 -15.59 -11.34 0.38
N GLN A 26 -14.69 -11.02 1.32
CA GLN A 26 -14.98 -10.54 2.67
C GLN A 26 -14.84 -9.02 2.76
N GLY A 27 -15.78 -8.28 2.15
CA GLY A 27 -15.78 -6.81 2.17
C GLY A 27 -16.07 -6.22 3.54
N GLY A 28 -15.43 -5.09 3.88
CA GLY A 28 -15.58 -4.40 5.15
C GLY A 28 -14.82 -5.03 6.32
N MET A 29 -13.95 -6.00 6.04
CA MET A 29 -13.04 -6.61 7.02
C MET A 29 -11.60 -6.27 6.67
N ASP A 30 -10.74 -6.24 7.68
CA ASP A 30 -9.30 -6.13 7.48
C ASP A 30 -8.77 -7.35 6.74
N ILE A 31 -8.02 -7.12 5.66
CA ILE A 31 -7.50 -8.19 4.80
C ILE A 31 -6.50 -9.08 5.53
N GLU A 32 -5.77 -8.53 6.51
CA GLU A 32 -4.81 -9.30 7.33
C GLU A 32 -5.54 -10.28 8.24
N ASP A 33 -6.65 -9.87 8.82
CA ASP A 33 -7.49 -10.75 9.63
C ASP A 33 -8.13 -11.86 8.78
N VAL A 34 -8.55 -11.52 7.57
CA VAL A 34 -9.04 -12.54 6.62
C VAL A 34 -7.93 -13.51 6.23
N ALA A 35 -6.70 -13.03 6.03
CA ALA A 35 -5.54 -13.86 5.71
C ALA A 35 -5.20 -14.85 6.82
N LYS A 36 -5.29 -14.41 8.09
CA LYS A 36 -5.02 -15.25 9.26
C LYS A 36 -6.11 -16.30 9.48
N ASN A 37 -7.38 -15.89 9.38
CA ASN A 37 -8.50 -16.74 9.77
C ASN A 37 -9.06 -17.61 8.63
N ASN A 38 -9.04 -17.10 7.40
CA ASN A 38 -9.62 -17.73 6.22
C ASN A 38 -8.78 -17.52 4.94
N PRO A 39 -7.55 -18.05 4.85
CA PRO A 39 -6.65 -17.81 3.71
C PRO A 39 -7.24 -18.24 2.35
N LYS A 40 -8.19 -19.18 2.34
CA LYS A 40 -8.89 -19.62 1.12
C LYS A 40 -9.84 -18.56 0.53
N LYS A 41 -10.14 -17.50 1.29
CA LYS A 41 -10.97 -16.37 0.91
C LYS A 41 -10.17 -15.23 0.28
N ILE A 42 -8.92 -15.47 -0.05
CA ILE A 42 -8.01 -14.50 -0.66
C ILE A 42 -7.40 -15.09 -1.91
N ILE A 43 -7.42 -14.30 -2.98
CA ILE A 43 -6.66 -14.57 -4.20
C ILE A 43 -5.57 -13.50 -4.34
N THR A 44 -4.32 -13.95 -4.49
CA THR A 44 -3.19 -13.07 -4.79
C THR A 44 -2.74 -13.28 -6.22
N THR A 45 -2.73 -12.22 -7.01
CA THR A 45 -2.21 -12.22 -8.39
C THR A 45 -1.05 -11.23 -8.48
N LYS A 46 0.12 -11.72 -8.92
CA LYS A 46 1.33 -10.91 -9.05
C LYS A 46 1.62 -10.62 -10.52
N ILE A 47 1.82 -9.34 -10.85
CA ILE A 47 2.08 -8.83 -12.20
C ILE A 47 3.46 -8.18 -12.18
N ASN A 48 4.34 -8.51 -13.14
CA ASN A 48 5.64 -7.85 -13.24
C ASN A 48 5.43 -6.38 -13.66
N LEU A 49 6.28 -5.48 -13.17
CA LEU A 49 6.19 -4.05 -13.51
C LEU A 49 6.40 -3.75 -15.00
N ASP A 50 7.20 -4.57 -15.68
CA ASP A 50 7.47 -4.43 -17.10
C ASP A 50 6.35 -4.99 -17.99
N ASP A 51 5.43 -5.77 -17.42
CA ASP A 51 4.30 -6.37 -18.12
C ASP A 51 3.08 -5.47 -18.04
N LYS A 52 2.28 -5.46 -19.10
CA LYS A 52 0.92 -4.89 -19.02
C LYS A 52 -0.02 -5.93 -18.42
N ILE A 53 -0.93 -5.48 -17.55
CA ILE A 53 -1.97 -6.37 -17.02
C ILE A 53 -2.77 -7.02 -18.16
N SER A 54 -2.83 -8.35 -18.18
CA SER A 54 -3.56 -9.10 -19.19
C SER A 54 -5.03 -9.34 -18.79
N ASP A 55 -5.89 -9.64 -19.77
CA ASP A 55 -7.27 -10.03 -19.49
C ASP A 55 -7.35 -11.25 -18.59
N LYS A 56 -6.43 -12.19 -18.75
CA LYS A 56 -6.33 -13.40 -17.94
C LYS A 56 -6.01 -13.08 -16.47
N ASP A 57 -5.12 -12.11 -16.23
CA ASP A 57 -4.82 -11.67 -14.87
C ASP A 57 -6.03 -11.00 -14.22
N CYS A 58 -6.73 -10.13 -14.96
CA CYS A 58 -7.96 -9.51 -14.52
C CYS A 58 -9.05 -10.54 -14.19
N GLU A 59 -9.23 -11.54 -15.04
CA GLU A 59 -10.18 -12.62 -14.80
C GLU A 59 -9.89 -13.38 -13.52
N LYS A 60 -8.61 -13.68 -13.25
CA LYS A 60 -8.17 -14.34 -12.02
C LYS A 60 -8.43 -13.47 -10.78
N ILE A 61 -8.16 -12.15 -10.86
CA ILE A 61 -8.39 -11.21 -9.76
C ILE A 61 -9.88 -11.16 -9.38
N VAL A 62 -10.78 -11.17 -10.37
CA VAL A 62 -12.22 -11.04 -10.14
C VAL A 62 -12.95 -12.38 -9.89
N GLU A 63 -12.26 -13.50 -10.04
CA GLU A 63 -12.84 -14.85 -9.92
C GLU A 63 -13.53 -15.08 -8.58
N ILE A 64 -12.90 -14.60 -7.50
CA ILE A 64 -13.41 -14.79 -6.13
C ILE A 64 -14.78 -14.15 -5.89
N PHE A 65 -15.15 -13.16 -6.68
CA PHE A 65 -16.37 -12.37 -6.47
C PHE A 65 -17.64 -13.03 -7.04
N ASN A 66 -17.54 -14.10 -7.80
CA ASN A 66 -18.67 -14.82 -8.40
C ASN A 66 -19.68 -13.90 -9.12
N LEU A 67 -19.20 -13.00 -9.95
CA LEU A 67 -19.99 -11.96 -10.60
C LEU A 67 -20.77 -12.50 -11.82
N SER A 68 -21.91 -11.87 -12.13
CA SER A 68 -22.59 -12.04 -13.42
C SER A 68 -21.70 -11.58 -14.59
N LEU A 69 -21.99 -12.00 -15.81
CA LEU A 69 -21.17 -11.65 -17.00
C LEU A 69 -20.98 -10.14 -17.15
N ASP A 70 -22.03 -9.34 -16.95
CA ASP A 70 -21.96 -7.89 -17.09
C ASP A 70 -21.19 -7.23 -15.96
N ALA A 71 -21.39 -7.66 -14.72
CA ALA A 71 -20.62 -7.20 -13.56
C ALA A 71 -19.15 -7.62 -13.68
N LYS A 72 -18.86 -8.83 -14.19
CA LYS A 72 -17.48 -9.29 -14.46
C LYS A 72 -16.76 -8.39 -15.44
N LYS A 73 -17.41 -7.97 -16.54
CA LYS A 73 -16.83 -7.01 -17.49
C LYS A 73 -16.52 -5.67 -16.86
N GLN A 74 -17.44 -5.15 -16.03
CA GLN A 74 -17.21 -3.91 -15.28
C GLN A 74 -16.03 -4.05 -14.31
N ALA A 75 -15.93 -5.15 -13.57
CA ALA A 75 -14.83 -5.43 -12.66
C ALA A 75 -13.49 -5.49 -13.40
N ILE A 76 -13.41 -6.17 -14.54
CA ILE A 76 -12.19 -6.24 -15.35
C ILE A 76 -11.76 -4.85 -15.82
N ASN A 77 -12.68 -4.01 -16.28
CA ASN A 77 -12.39 -2.64 -16.68
C ASN A 77 -11.89 -1.81 -15.49
N LEU A 78 -12.53 -1.98 -14.32
CA LEU A 78 -12.10 -1.31 -13.09
C LEU A 78 -10.68 -1.71 -12.70
N ILE A 79 -10.35 -3.01 -12.70
CA ILE A 79 -8.99 -3.51 -12.38
C ILE A 79 -7.95 -2.92 -13.35
N LYS A 80 -8.25 -2.86 -14.64
CA LYS A 80 -7.35 -2.23 -15.63
C LYS A 80 -7.14 -0.75 -15.34
N SER A 81 -8.21 -0.03 -14.96
CA SER A 81 -8.15 1.38 -14.62
C SER A 81 -7.34 1.61 -13.34
N ILE A 82 -7.53 0.77 -12.31
CA ILE A 82 -6.75 0.81 -11.07
C ILE A 82 -5.28 0.55 -11.37
N TYR A 83 -4.96 -0.47 -12.17
CA TYR A 83 -3.59 -0.76 -12.56
C TYR A 83 -2.92 0.42 -13.27
N LYS A 84 -3.63 1.00 -14.26
CA LYS A 84 -3.14 2.17 -14.98
C LYS A 84 -2.90 3.35 -14.03
N MET A 85 -3.88 3.70 -13.22
CA MET A 85 -3.78 4.77 -12.23
C MET A 85 -2.61 4.53 -11.26
N PHE A 86 -2.48 3.30 -10.73
CA PHE A 86 -1.41 2.92 -9.80
C PHE A 86 0.00 3.22 -10.36
N ILE A 87 0.19 2.97 -11.66
CA ILE A 87 1.46 3.26 -12.35
C ILE A 87 1.60 4.75 -12.63
N ASP A 88 0.55 5.39 -13.17
CA ASP A 88 0.61 6.77 -13.67
C ASP A 88 0.88 7.77 -12.54
N VAL A 89 0.39 7.51 -11.33
CA VAL A 89 0.55 8.43 -10.17
C VAL A 89 1.56 7.95 -9.13
N ASP A 90 2.36 6.94 -9.45
CA ASP A 90 3.36 6.37 -8.53
C ASP A 90 2.76 5.94 -7.18
N ALA A 91 1.59 5.32 -7.20
CA ALA A 91 0.98 4.83 -5.98
C ALA A 91 1.80 3.67 -5.37
N ASN A 92 1.89 3.63 -4.05
CA ASN A 92 2.49 2.53 -3.29
C ASN A 92 1.45 1.52 -2.84
N LEU A 93 0.27 2.01 -2.45
CA LEU A 93 -0.87 1.23 -2.00
C LEU A 93 -2.14 1.83 -2.58
N VAL A 94 -3.04 0.95 -2.99
CA VAL A 94 -4.44 1.28 -3.27
C VAL A 94 -5.29 0.20 -2.62
N GLU A 95 -6.08 0.58 -1.65
CA GLU A 95 -7.06 -0.27 -1.00
C GLU A 95 -8.47 0.24 -1.33
N ILE A 96 -9.33 -0.65 -1.79
CA ILE A 96 -10.74 -0.37 -2.03
C ILE A 96 -11.55 -1.33 -1.16
N ASN A 97 -12.12 -0.80 -0.08
CA ASN A 97 -12.79 -1.64 0.92
C ASN A 97 -13.93 -0.88 1.62
N PRO A 98 -15.21 -1.18 1.32
CA PRO A 98 -15.66 -2.24 0.41
C PRO A 98 -15.81 -1.78 -1.05
N LEU A 99 -15.65 -2.74 -1.96
CA LEU A 99 -16.18 -2.70 -3.30
C LEU A 99 -17.58 -3.32 -3.29
N ILE A 100 -18.60 -2.64 -3.80
CA ILE A 100 -19.98 -3.13 -3.72
C ILE A 100 -20.59 -3.39 -5.10
N LEU A 101 -21.44 -4.42 -5.17
CA LEU A 101 -22.32 -4.69 -6.31
C LEU A 101 -23.73 -4.24 -5.95
N THR A 102 -24.27 -3.28 -6.70
CA THR A 102 -25.64 -2.79 -6.48
C THR A 102 -26.70 -3.77 -6.99
N LYS A 103 -27.96 -3.52 -6.67
CA LYS A 103 -29.09 -4.31 -7.17
C LYS A 103 -29.26 -4.16 -8.68
N GLU A 104 -28.82 -3.03 -9.24
CA GLU A 104 -28.83 -2.72 -10.67
C GLU A 104 -27.61 -3.31 -11.39
N ASN A 105 -26.83 -4.18 -10.71
CA ASN A 105 -25.68 -4.85 -11.28
C ASN A 105 -24.50 -3.89 -11.63
N LYS A 106 -24.38 -2.77 -10.89
CA LYS A 106 -23.26 -1.82 -11.02
C LYS A 106 -22.23 -2.05 -9.92
N ILE A 107 -20.96 -1.92 -10.26
CA ILE A 107 -19.86 -1.97 -9.32
C ILE A 107 -19.51 -0.54 -8.88
N ILE A 108 -19.42 -0.33 -7.56
CA ILE A 108 -19.13 0.96 -6.95
C ILE A 108 -18.02 0.79 -5.91
N CYS A 109 -16.96 1.58 -6.01
CA CYS A 109 -15.99 1.77 -4.95
C CYS A 109 -16.63 2.65 -3.89
N LEU A 110 -16.86 2.11 -2.70
CA LEU A 110 -17.52 2.86 -1.63
C LEU A 110 -16.51 3.69 -0.85
N ASP A 111 -15.35 3.12 -0.61
CA ASP A 111 -14.22 3.77 0.04
C ASP A 111 -12.92 3.36 -0.63
N ALA A 112 -11.94 4.27 -0.65
CA ALA A 112 -10.63 4.03 -1.21
C ALA A 112 -9.55 4.74 -0.40
N LYS A 113 -8.58 3.97 0.09
CA LYS A 113 -7.38 4.47 0.73
C LYS A 113 -6.21 4.34 -0.24
N MET A 114 -5.44 5.40 -0.39
CA MET A 114 -4.30 5.43 -1.28
C MET A 114 -3.08 6.01 -0.60
N SER A 115 -1.91 5.45 -0.87
CA SER A 115 -0.62 6.06 -0.55
C SER A 115 0.26 6.13 -1.80
N PHE A 116 1.15 7.10 -1.83
CA PHE A 116 1.96 7.44 -2.98
C PHE A 116 3.45 7.43 -2.61
N ASP A 117 4.31 7.32 -3.61
CA ASP A 117 5.75 7.42 -3.39
C ASP A 117 6.14 8.90 -3.19
N ASP A 118 6.55 9.27 -1.99
CA ASP A 118 6.96 10.63 -1.65
C ASP A 118 8.08 11.15 -2.57
N ASN A 119 8.96 10.25 -3.02
CA ASN A 119 10.04 10.60 -3.93
C ASN A 119 9.55 10.90 -5.35
N ALA A 120 8.31 10.59 -5.67
CA ALA A 120 7.68 10.83 -6.96
C ALA A 120 6.70 12.02 -6.95
N LEU A 121 6.37 12.58 -5.79
CA LEU A 121 5.39 13.67 -5.66
C LEU A 121 5.79 14.93 -6.41
N PHE A 122 7.11 15.17 -6.66
CA PHE A 122 7.57 16.31 -7.44
C PHE A 122 7.03 16.32 -8.89
N ARG A 123 6.69 15.14 -9.43
CA ARG A 123 6.10 15.00 -10.78
C ARG A 123 4.58 14.87 -10.77
N ASN A 124 3.97 14.75 -9.59
CA ASN A 124 2.53 14.61 -9.38
C ASN A 124 2.02 15.70 -8.41
N PRO A 125 2.14 17.01 -8.73
CA PRO A 125 1.81 18.08 -7.80
C PRO A 125 0.32 18.13 -7.43
N GLU A 126 -0.57 17.64 -8.29
CA GLU A 126 -1.99 17.51 -8.00
C GLU A 126 -2.26 16.48 -6.89
N ILE A 127 -1.45 15.42 -6.80
CA ILE A 127 -1.56 14.42 -5.72
C ILE A 127 -1.12 15.04 -4.40
N LEU A 128 -0.05 15.83 -4.41
CA LEU A 128 0.42 16.52 -3.20
C LEU A 128 -0.67 17.42 -2.59
N ASN A 129 -1.50 18.06 -3.43
CA ASN A 129 -2.61 18.90 -2.99
C ASN A 129 -3.78 18.11 -2.38
N LEU A 130 -3.84 16.79 -2.59
CA LEU A 130 -4.86 15.90 -2.03
C LEU A 130 -4.43 15.27 -0.69
N ARG A 131 -3.21 15.58 -0.21
CA ARG A 131 -2.69 15.06 1.05
C ARG A 131 -3.61 15.47 2.21
N ASP A 132 -4.11 14.48 2.95
CA ASP A 132 -4.92 14.70 4.15
C ASP A 132 -4.06 14.52 5.40
N LEU A 133 -3.63 15.63 5.98
CA LEU A 133 -2.80 15.64 7.19
C LEU A 133 -3.53 15.10 8.43
N ASN A 134 -4.86 14.98 8.42
CA ASN A 134 -5.59 14.44 9.56
C ASN A 134 -5.52 12.91 9.63
N GLU A 135 -5.16 12.24 8.52
CA GLU A 135 -4.98 10.80 8.44
C GLU A 135 -3.52 10.35 8.72
N GLU A 136 -2.63 11.31 8.90
CA GLU A 136 -1.20 11.04 9.16
C GLU A 136 -0.87 11.18 10.65
N GLU A 137 0.13 10.44 11.12
CA GLU A 137 0.65 10.59 12.48
C GLU A 137 1.28 11.97 12.67
N GLU A 138 0.91 12.68 13.73
CA GLU A 138 1.40 14.04 14.02
C GLU A 138 2.94 14.11 14.09
N THR A 139 3.57 13.06 14.62
CA THR A 139 5.02 12.96 14.73
C THR A 139 5.70 12.81 13.36
N GLU A 140 5.06 12.13 12.41
CA GLU A 140 5.56 12.00 11.04
C GLU A 140 5.44 13.31 10.28
N ILE A 141 4.30 14.02 10.46
CA ILE A 141 4.10 15.36 9.90
C ILE A 141 5.16 16.33 10.42
N GLU A 142 5.41 16.33 11.74
CA GLU A 142 6.41 17.22 12.33
C GLU A 142 7.82 16.92 11.83
N ALA A 143 8.20 15.65 11.78
CA ALA A 143 9.48 15.22 11.23
C ALA A 143 9.67 15.65 9.77
N SER A 144 8.61 15.52 8.94
CA SER A 144 8.66 15.90 7.53
C SER A 144 8.93 17.40 7.30
N LYS A 145 8.46 18.28 8.20
CA LYS A 145 8.76 19.75 8.17
C LYS A 145 10.25 20.05 8.32
N HIS A 146 10.99 19.14 8.96
CA HIS A 146 12.43 19.25 9.16
C HIS A 146 13.24 18.41 8.16
N GLY A 147 12.60 17.83 7.17
CA GLY A 147 13.27 16.99 6.16
C GLY A 147 13.76 15.66 6.72
N LEU A 148 13.18 15.19 7.81
CA LEU A 148 13.50 13.90 8.44
C LEU A 148 12.56 12.82 7.94
N SER A 149 13.09 11.62 7.72
CA SER A 149 12.28 10.42 7.43
C SER A 149 11.98 9.70 8.74
N TYR A 150 10.78 9.86 9.25
CA TYR A 150 10.31 9.27 10.50
C TYR A 150 9.10 8.37 10.24
N ILE A 151 9.10 7.18 10.85
CA ILE A 151 7.96 6.26 10.89
C ILE A 151 7.82 5.79 12.33
N LYS A 152 6.63 5.95 12.91
CA LYS A 152 6.30 5.44 14.23
C LYS A 152 6.06 3.93 14.19
N LEU A 153 6.62 3.21 15.14
CA LEU A 153 6.44 1.76 15.29
C LEU A 153 6.03 1.45 16.75
N GLU A 154 5.49 0.26 16.98
CA GLU A 154 4.98 -0.16 18.29
C GLU A 154 6.04 -0.90 19.11
N GLY A 155 7.21 -0.34 19.27
CA GLY A 155 8.29 -0.95 20.04
C GLY A 155 8.68 -0.17 21.28
N SER A 156 9.72 -0.69 21.96
CA SER A 156 10.26 -0.12 23.21
C SER A 156 11.56 0.66 23.03
N ILE A 157 12.28 0.42 21.91
CA ILE A 157 13.61 1.00 21.67
C ILE A 157 13.54 1.99 20.51
N GLY A 158 13.72 3.28 20.82
CA GLY A 158 13.84 4.34 19.82
C GLY A 158 15.24 4.35 19.20
N CYS A 159 15.30 4.61 17.89
CA CYS A 159 16.55 4.79 17.17
C CYS A 159 16.55 6.07 16.33
N MET A 160 17.72 6.70 16.24
CA MET A 160 17.98 7.85 15.36
C MET A 160 19.34 7.63 14.69
N VAL A 161 19.34 7.60 13.39
CA VAL A 161 20.54 7.27 12.60
C VAL A 161 20.66 8.17 11.38
N ASN A 162 21.85 8.24 10.84
CA ASN A 162 22.14 8.95 9.61
C ASN A 162 22.27 7.93 8.46
N GLY A 163 21.23 7.83 7.65
CA GLY A 163 21.15 6.93 6.49
C GLY A 163 20.17 5.76 6.69
N ALA A 164 19.25 5.61 5.76
CA ALA A 164 18.19 4.61 5.80
C ALA A 164 18.70 3.17 5.93
N GLY A 165 19.83 2.84 5.30
CA GLY A 165 20.46 1.51 5.42
C GLY A 165 20.93 1.21 6.84
N LEU A 166 21.48 2.22 7.56
CA LEU A 166 21.86 2.07 8.94
C LEU A 166 20.65 1.97 9.87
N ALA A 167 19.58 2.70 9.58
CA ALA A 167 18.31 2.58 10.29
C ALA A 167 17.76 1.16 10.23
N MET A 168 17.67 0.61 9.02
CA MET A 168 17.22 -0.77 8.79
C MET A 168 18.07 -1.80 9.54
N ALA A 169 19.42 -1.69 9.43
CA ALA A 169 20.32 -2.60 10.12
C ALA A 169 20.19 -2.49 11.66
N THR A 170 19.98 -1.28 12.18
CA THR A 170 19.76 -1.05 13.62
C THR A 170 18.47 -1.72 14.10
N MET A 171 17.38 -1.59 13.34
CA MET A 171 16.11 -2.24 13.64
C MET A 171 16.24 -3.77 13.60
N ASP A 172 16.97 -4.32 12.62
CA ASP A 172 17.22 -5.75 12.52
C ASP A 172 18.00 -6.27 13.74
N ILE A 173 18.99 -5.51 14.23
CA ILE A 173 19.73 -5.87 15.44
C ILE A 173 18.81 -5.83 16.68
N ILE A 174 17.97 -4.80 16.83
CA ILE A 174 16.99 -4.73 17.92
C ILE A 174 16.12 -6.01 17.94
N LYS A 175 15.59 -6.39 16.79
CA LYS A 175 14.77 -7.61 16.64
C LYS A 175 15.56 -8.89 16.92
N LEU A 176 16.81 -8.95 16.50
CA LEU A 176 17.69 -10.11 16.74
C LEU A 176 17.90 -10.37 18.26
N TYR A 177 17.90 -9.31 19.08
CA TYR A 177 18.00 -9.40 20.54
C TYR A 177 16.65 -9.55 21.25
N GLY A 178 15.57 -9.76 20.50
CA GLY A 178 14.24 -10.07 21.04
C GLY A 178 13.41 -8.86 21.45
N GLU A 179 13.84 -7.66 21.05
CA GLU A 179 13.13 -6.41 21.31
C GLU A 179 12.50 -5.85 20.04
N GLU A 180 11.58 -4.90 20.19
CA GLU A 180 10.91 -4.26 19.04
C GLU A 180 11.33 -2.78 18.92
N PRO A 181 11.65 -2.29 17.71
CA PRO A 181 11.95 -0.88 17.48
C PRO A 181 10.68 -0.02 17.63
N ALA A 182 10.82 1.13 18.31
CA ALA A 182 9.74 2.09 18.51
C ALA A 182 9.57 3.07 17.36
N ASN A 183 10.56 3.20 16.49
CA ASN A 183 10.54 4.07 15.34
C ASN A 183 11.59 3.68 14.30
N PHE A 184 11.35 4.11 13.06
CA PHE A 184 12.39 4.34 12.06
C PHE A 184 12.66 5.85 12.04
N LEU A 185 13.93 6.28 12.15
CA LEU A 185 14.30 7.68 11.98
C LEU A 185 15.64 7.78 11.25
N ASP A 186 15.57 8.30 10.03
CA ASP A 186 16.73 8.71 9.25
C ASP A 186 16.79 10.24 9.20
N VAL A 187 17.86 10.81 9.73
CA VAL A 187 18.09 12.26 9.75
C VAL A 187 18.64 12.79 8.42
N GLY A 188 18.80 11.92 7.42
CA GLY A 188 19.31 12.27 6.08
C GLY A 188 20.80 12.62 6.08
N GLY A 189 21.38 12.61 4.88
CA GLY A 189 22.81 12.91 4.68
C GLY A 189 23.25 14.37 4.93
N GLY A 190 22.34 15.20 5.45
CA GLY A 190 22.59 16.64 5.66
C GLY A 190 23.34 17.01 6.95
N LEU A 191 23.52 16.04 7.86
CA LEU A 191 24.34 16.27 9.05
C LEU A 191 25.82 16.32 8.68
N SER A 192 26.39 17.51 8.64
CA SER A 192 27.82 17.65 8.51
C SER A 192 28.51 17.34 9.85
N LEU A 193 29.76 16.85 9.78
CA LEU A 193 30.60 16.58 10.95
C LEU A 193 30.79 17.78 11.91
N ILE A 194 30.37 18.98 11.51
CA ILE A 194 30.41 20.19 12.33
C ILE A 194 29.26 20.23 13.36
N HIS A 195 28.27 19.38 13.23
CA HIS A 195 27.10 19.32 14.13
C HIS A 195 27.18 18.17 15.15
N ILE A 196 28.27 17.40 15.11
CA ILE A 196 28.65 16.42 16.10
C ILE A 196 29.79 16.98 16.92
#